data_7e13160c11d798e2afba615099b54b10
#
_entry.id   7e13160c11d798e2afba615099b54b10
#
_cell.length_a   1.000
_cell.length_b   1.000
_cell.length_c   1.000
_cell.angle_alpha   90.00
_cell.angle_beta   90.00
_cell.angle_gamma   90.00
#
_symmetry.space_group_name_H-M   'P 1'
#
loop_
_entity.id
_entity.type
_entity.pdbx_description
1 polymer ?
#
loop_
_entity_poly.entity_id
_entity_poly.type
_entity_poly.pdbx_seq_one_letter_code
_entity_poly.pdbx_strand_id
1 'polypeptide(L)'
;MLSAGYVLADSSDNEIFLEQEGDTLVLTIDQVGYGNKFCGTISSGACATDMTITGSNVTLNLDQLGNGNQLFGPIILDSSNIDMSFTGDSNIFDWNIGASGSADSLDLDLTVSGDSNQWNFDLGGNASAESLNYDLTITTGSSNIVTQVFDCDNNKWEMELAGDSNDINTTQKDADQILIVDYDGDDGNIDIVQQSGSCPQGVTTCSGVIDLEIDSDDAVITINQKDTND
;
A
#
# COMPACT_ATOMS: atom_id res chain seq x y z
N MET A 1 29.04 7.27 4.54
CA MET A 1 29.09 8.76 4.43
C MET A 1 28.04 9.11 3.39
N LEU A 2 26.84 9.48 3.83
CA LEU A 2 25.73 9.81 2.95
C LEU A 2 26.01 11.12 2.24
N SER A 3 26.00 11.12 0.94
CA SER A 3 26.00 12.34 0.13
C SER A 3 24.55 12.66 -0.22
N ALA A 4 23.96 13.60 0.48
CA ALA A 4 22.67 14.15 0.08
C ALA A 4 22.86 14.99 -1.18
N GLY A 5 22.44 14.46 -2.31
CA GLY A 5 22.33 15.23 -3.55
C GLY A 5 21.00 15.97 -3.55
N TYR A 6 21.05 17.30 -3.64
CA TYR A 6 19.84 18.07 -3.91
C TYR A 6 19.57 18.04 -5.41
N VAL A 7 18.42 17.50 -5.77
CA VAL A 7 17.87 17.67 -7.12
C VAL A 7 16.95 18.90 -7.09
N LEU A 8 17.31 19.94 -7.83
CA LEU A 8 16.41 21.06 -8.06
C LEU A 8 15.51 20.68 -9.26
N ALA A 9 14.31 20.23 -8.98
CA ALA A 9 13.30 20.05 -10.00
C ALA A 9 12.73 21.41 -10.44
N ASP A 10 12.41 21.55 -11.71
CA ASP A 10 11.62 22.69 -12.22
C ASP A 10 10.22 22.63 -11.61
N SER A 11 9.58 23.77 -11.38
CA SER A 11 8.31 23.90 -10.68
C SER A 11 7.11 23.21 -11.36
N SER A 12 7.33 22.57 -12.49
CA SER A 12 6.32 21.84 -13.27
C SER A 12 6.41 20.32 -13.16
N ASP A 13 7.56 19.78 -12.77
CA ASP A 13 7.77 18.33 -12.71
C ASP A 13 8.60 17.95 -11.48
N ASN A 14 7.95 17.46 -10.45
CA ASN A 14 8.68 16.94 -9.28
C ASN A 14 9.09 15.50 -9.60
N GLU A 15 10.37 15.26 -9.76
CA GLU A 15 10.93 13.94 -10.01
C GLU A 15 12.05 13.65 -9.03
N ILE A 16 12.05 12.47 -8.43
CA ILE A 16 13.14 12.00 -7.58
C ILE A 16 13.66 10.69 -8.14
N PHE A 17 14.95 10.64 -8.42
CA PHE A 17 15.66 9.42 -8.75
C PHE A 17 16.44 9.00 -7.53
N LEU A 18 16.04 7.89 -6.91
CA LEU A 18 16.64 7.39 -5.70
C LEU A 18 16.96 5.91 -5.85
N GLU A 19 18.20 5.57 -5.57
CA GLU A 19 18.66 4.21 -5.32
C GLU A 19 19.28 4.19 -3.92
N GLN A 20 18.74 3.39 -3.03
CA GLN A 20 19.22 3.28 -1.66
C GLN A 20 19.33 1.82 -1.25
N GLU A 21 20.51 1.44 -0.81
CA GLU A 21 20.78 0.14 -0.23
C GLU A 21 21.47 0.31 1.12
N GLY A 22 20.97 -0.33 2.16
CA GLY A 22 21.58 -0.35 3.48
C GLY A 22 20.59 -0.37 4.62
N ASP A 23 21.09 -0.77 5.78
CA ASP A 23 20.31 -0.92 7.00
C ASP A 23 20.31 0.35 7.85
N THR A 24 19.28 0.51 8.67
CA THR A 24 19.18 1.58 9.68
C THR A 24 19.18 2.99 9.04
N LEU A 25 18.41 3.14 7.98
CA LEU A 25 18.21 4.41 7.29
C LEU A 25 16.99 5.15 7.85
N VAL A 26 17.09 6.48 7.94
CA VAL A 26 15.92 7.37 8.05
C VAL A 26 15.88 8.23 6.79
N LEU A 27 14.81 8.10 6.03
CA LEU A 27 14.57 8.83 4.80
C LEU A 27 13.29 9.63 4.92
N THR A 28 13.36 10.93 4.71
CA THR A 28 12.20 11.81 4.64
C THR A 28 12.18 12.50 3.29
N ILE A 29 11.03 12.45 2.63
CA ILE A 29 10.82 13.04 1.30
C ILE A 29 9.55 13.86 1.35
N ASP A 30 9.67 15.16 1.08
CA ASP A 30 8.55 16.07 0.94
C ASP A 30 8.51 16.57 -0.51
N GLN A 31 7.41 16.32 -1.21
CA GLN A 31 7.18 16.84 -2.55
C GLN A 31 5.93 17.71 -2.57
N VAL A 32 6.10 18.97 -2.95
CA VAL A 32 5.01 19.96 -3.04
C VAL A 32 4.94 20.51 -4.46
N GLY A 33 3.76 20.45 -5.06
CA GLY A 33 3.53 21.00 -6.40
C GLY A 33 2.87 19.99 -7.35
N TYR A 34 2.88 20.29 -8.63
CA TYR A 34 2.26 19.47 -9.68
C TYR A 34 3.18 18.35 -10.17
N GLY A 35 2.60 17.22 -10.56
CA GLY A 35 3.28 16.13 -11.22
C GLY A 35 4.22 15.35 -10.33
N ASN A 36 4.02 15.37 -9.03
CA ASN A 36 4.87 14.67 -8.08
C ASN A 36 5.03 13.21 -8.49
N LYS A 37 6.27 12.75 -8.58
CA LYS A 37 6.60 11.36 -8.90
C LYS A 37 7.71 10.94 -7.96
N PHE A 38 7.75 9.71 -7.56
CA PHE A 38 8.86 9.23 -6.75
C PHE A 38 9.69 8.19 -7.49
N CYS A 39 9.20 7.59 -8.49
CA CYS A 39 9.82 6.77 -9.53
C CYS A 39 10.29 5.36 -9.23
N GLY A 40 10.65 4.71 -10.27
CA GLY A 40 10.89 3.30 -10.51
C GLY A 40 10.06 2.81 -11.66
N THR A 41 10.12 3.46 -12.76
CA THR A 41 9.51 3.34 -14.08
C THR A 41 8.31 4.22 -14.35
N ILE A 42 8.37 5.06 -15.25
CA ILE A 42 7.39 5.56 -16.22
C ILE A 42 8.18 5.72 -17.51
N SER A 43 7.65 5.99 -18.65
CA SER A 43 8.47 6.21 -19.82
C SER A 43 8.11 7.42 -20.65
N SER A 44 6.87 7.71 -20.94
CA SER A 44 6.52 8.90 -21.73
C SER A 44 5.91 10.03 -20.91
N GLY A 45 5.70 9.81 -19.63
CA GLY A 45 5.34 10.84 -18.67
C GLY A 45 6.50 11.24 -17.74
N ALA A 46 7.73 11.02 -18.15
CA ALA A 46 9.03 11.19 -17.48
C ALA A 46 9.34 10.19 -16.36
N CYS A 47 10.14 10.41 -15.38
CA CYS A 47 10.96 9.44 -14.64
C CYS A 47 11.30 8.27 -15.57
N ALA A 48 12.00 7.36 -15.48
CA ALA A 48 12.13 6.07 -16.12
C ALA A 48 13.25 5.33 -15.43
N THR A 49 12.85 4.71 -14.39
CA THR A 49 13.56 3.92 -13.39
C THR A 49 14.01 4.70 -12.16
N ASP A 50 14.85 4.14 -11.39
CA ASP A 50 15.49 4.51 -10.13
C ASP A 50 14.58 4.73 -8.98
N MET A 51 13.63 4.31 -8.49
CA MET A 51 13.36 4.17 -7.07
C MET A 51 13.61 2.71 -6.69
N THR A 52 14.70 2.45 -6.03
CA THR A 52 14.96 1.18 -5.34
C THR A 52 15.41 1.49 -3.94
N ILE A 53 14.64 1.03 -2.96
CA ILE A 53 14.99 1.14 -1.54
C ILE A 53 15.07 -0.28 -1.00
N THR A 54 16.23 -0.67 -0.51
CA THR A 54 16.48 -2.00 0.03
C THR A 54 17.20 -1.91 1.37
N GLY A 55 16.69 -2.58 2.38
CA GLY A 55 17.35 -2.61 3.69
C GLY A 55 16.47 -3.14 4.82
N SER A 56 17.02 -3.12 6.02
CA SER A 56 16.34 -3.49 7.26
C SER A 56 16.39 -2.35 8.27
N ASN A 57 15.40 -2.27 9.14
CA ASN A 57 15.26 -1.19 10.11
C ASN A 57 15.27 0.21 9.47
N VAL A 58 14.61 0.36 8.35
CA VAL A 58 14.44 1.62 7.64
C VAL A 58 13.21 2.34 8.16
N THR A 59 13.30 3.65 8.32
CA THR A 59 12.16 4.53 8.49
C THR A 59 12.01 5.40 7.26
N LEU A 60 10.93 5.22 6.53
CA LEU A 60 10.60 6.00 5.35
C LEU A 60 9.38 6.87 5.65
N ASN A 61 9.55 8.18 5.57
CA ASN A 61 8.46 9.14 5.63
C ASN A 61 8.36 9.84 4.27
N LEU A 62 7.19 9.76 3.65
CA LEU A 62 6.93 10.38 2.35
C LEU A 62 5.66 11.21 2.39
N ASP A 63 5.79 12.50 2.17
CA ASP A 63 4.69 13.42 1.98
C ASP A 63 4.65 13.95 0.56
N GLN A 64 3.54 13.75 -0.13
CA GLN A 64 3.30 14.34 -1.43
C GLN A 64 2.03 15.19 -1.42
N LEU A 65 2.21 16.49 -1.63
CA LEU A 65 1.12 17.47 -1.66
C LEU A 65 0.99 18.06 -3.07
N GLY A 66 -0.18 17.94 -3.66
CA GLY A 66 -0.48 18.52 -4.95
C GLY A 66 -1.11 17.51 -5.91
N ASN A 67 -1.25 17.87 -7.16
CA ASN A 67 -1.90 17.06 -8.17
C ASN A 67 -0.91 16.12 -8.88
N GLY A 68 -1.36 14.94 -9.24
CA GLY A 68 -0.62 13.98 -10.02
C GLY A 68 0.49 13.25 -9.24
N ASN A 69 0.32 13.09 -7.93
CA ASN A 69 1.23 12.28 -7.13
C ASN A 69 1.31 10.87 -7.72
N GLN A 70 2.50 10.37 -7.86
CA GLN A 70 2.75 9.04 -8.39
C GLN A 70 3.89 8.43 -7.59
N LEU A 71 3.67 7.22 -7.12
CA LEU A 71 4.67 6.41 -6.45
C LEU A 71 4.85 5.16 -7.30
N PHE A 72 6.01 4.66 -7.46
CA PHE A 72 6.28 3.39 -8.10
C PHE A 72 7.35 2.68 -7.28
N GLY A 73 7.72 1.48 -7.58
CA GLY A 73 8.67 0.71 -6.77
C GLY A 73 9.66 -0.05 -7.62
N PRO A 74 10.57 -0.86 -7.09
CA PRO A 74 10.38 -1.63 -5.86
C PRO A 74 10.91 -0.98 -4.59
N ILE A 75 10.23 -1.29 -3.48
CA ILE A 75 10.71 -1.07 -2.12
C ILE A 75 10.81 -2.45 -1.45
N ILE A 76 11.98 -2.83 -0.96
CA ILE A 76 12.28 -4.13 -0.38
C ILE A 76 12.83 -3.90 1.03
N LEU A 77 11.95 -3.94 2.03
CA LEU A 77 12.28 -3.57 3.39
C LEU A 77 11.81 -4.61 4.39
N ASP A 78 12.69 -4.96 5.34
CA ASP A 78 12.37 -5.80 6.48
C ASP A 78 12.41 -5.00 7.77
N SER A 79 11.60 -5.37 8.76
CA SER A 79 11.59 -4.76 10.10
C SER A 79 11.57 -3.22 10.03
N SER A 80 10.79 -2.68 9.13
CA SER A 80 10.83 -1.28 8.76
C SER A 80 9.49 -0.60 9.01
N ASN A 81 9.54 0.72 9.18
CA ASN A 81 8.36 1.56 9.30
C ASN A 81 8.26 2.47 8.07
N ILE A 82 7.09 2.51 7.48
CA ILE A 82 6.79 3.32 6.30
C ILE A 82 5.54 4.14 6.58
N ASP A 83 5.70 5.45 6.59
CA ASP A 83 4.61 6.41 6.77
C ASP A 83 4.52 7.28 5.52
N MET A 84 3.36 7.24 4.87
CA MET A 84 3.13 7.96 3.62
C MET A 84 1.82 8.73 3.64
N SER A 85 1.89 9.98 3.21
CA SER A 85 0.76 10.87 3.09
C SER A 85 0.67 11.46 1.68
N PHE A 86 -0.48 11.32 1.06
CA PHE A 86 -0.75 11.82 -0.28
C PHE A 86 -1.99 12.71 -0.27
N THR A 87 -1.84 13.92 -0.77
CA THR A 87 -2.95 14.85 -0.95
C THR A 87 -3.01 15.31 -2.39
N GLY A 88 -4.13 15.03 -3.07
CA GLY A 88 -4.34 15.40 -4.46
C GLY A 88 -5.33 14.46 -5.15
N ASP A 89 -5.78 14.83 -6.34
CA ASP A 89 -6.76 14.08 -7.10
C ASP A 89 -6.11 13.28 -8.23
N SER A 90 -6.70 12.14 -8.56
CA SER A 90 -6.30 11.31 -9.69
C SER A 90 -4.88 10.77 -9.60
N ASN A 91 -4.42 10.50 -8.40
CA ASN A 91 -3.12 9.90 -8.16
C ASN A 91 -3.12 8.41 -8.50
N ILE A 92 -1.99 7.92 -8.94
CA ILE A 92 -1.79 6.51 -9.26
C ILE A 92 -0.63 5.99 -8.42
N PHE A 93 -0.92 5.01 -7.60
CA PHE A 93 0.05 4.30 -6.78
C PHE A 93 0.13 2.86 -7.27
N ASP A 94 1.27 2.49 -7.81
CA ASP A 94 1.57 1.12 -8.19
C ASP A 94 2.80 0.68 -7.38
N TRP A 95 2.56 -0.20 -6.42
CA TRP A 95 3.57 -0.52 -5.44
C TRP A 95 3.69 -2.02 -5.23
N ASN A 96 4.91 -2.49 -5.32
CA ASN A 96 5.24 -3.88 -5.09
C ASN A 96 6.30 -3.96 -3.98
N ILE A 97 5.91 -4.54 -2.84
CA ILE A 97 6.78 -4.72 -1.67
C ILE A 97 7.06 -6.21 -1.50
N GLY A 98 8.33 -6.57 -1.37
CA GLY A 98 8.74 -7.94 -1.15
C GLY A 98 8.63 -8.87 -2.36
N ALA A 99 8.51 -8.36 -3.57
CA ALA A 99 8.40 -9.17 -4.78
C ALA A 99 9.61 -10.05 -5.06
N SER A 100 10.77 -9.66 -4.56
CA SER A 100 12.02 -10.39 -4.77
C SER A 100 12.88 -10.53 -3.51
N GLY A 101 12.33 -10.16 -2.35
CA GLY A 101 12.98 -10.24 -1.04
C GLY A 101 11.97 -10.47 0.06
N SER A 102 12.38 -10.59 1.30
CA SER A 102 11.47 -10.64 2.42
C SER A 102 10.90 -9.24 2.73
N ALA A 103 9.71 -9.20 3.32
CA ALA A 103 9.09 -7.99 3.85
C ALA A 103 8.54 -8.28 5.26
N ASP A 104 9.37 -8.90 6.09
CA ASP A 104 8.97 -9.36 7.41
C ASP A 104 8.89 -8.21 8.42
N SER A 105 7.89 -8.24 9.28
CA SER A 105 7.72 -7.26 10.36
C SER A 105 7.65 -5.81 9.87
N LEU A 106 6.90 -5.58 8.81
CA LEU A 106 6.69 -4.26 8.24
C LEU A 106 5.53 -3.56 8.93
N ASP A 107 5.71 -2.28 9.26
CA ASP A 107 4.67 -1.38 9.73
C ASP A 107 4.45 -0.31 8.67
N LEU A 108 3.26 -0.28 8.09
CA LEU A 108 2.95 0.55 6.93
C LEU A 108 1.69 1.36 7.19
N ASP A 109 1.86 2.68 7.29
CA ASP A 109 0.79 3.65 7.41
C ASP A 109 0.63 4.44 6.11
N LEU A 110 -0.55 4.40 5.53
CA LEU A 110 -0.87 5.13 4.30
C LEU A 110 -2.10 6.01 4.50
N THR A 111 -1.93 7.31 4.38
CA THR A 111 -3.01 8.28 4.41
C THR A 111 -3.20 8.93 3.05
N VAL A 112 -4.44 8.94 2.55
CA VAL A 112 -4.77 9.53 1.26
C VAL A 112 -5.97 10.46 1.37
N SER A 113 -5.88 11.61 0.70
CA SER A 113 -6.95 12.60 0.61
C SER A 113 -7.09 13.11 -0.83
N GLY A 114 -8.29 13.01 -1.40
CA GLY A 114 -8.60 13.46 -2.75
C GLY A 114 -9.42 12.46 -3.56
N ASP A 115 -9.95 12.91 -4.69
CA ASP A 115 -10.87 12.12 -5.51
C ASP A 115 -10.17 11.31 -6.61
N SER A 116 -10.78 10.19 -6.98
CA SER A 116 -10.39 9.40 -8.15
C SER A 116 -8.96 8.88 -8.10
N ASN A 117 -8.46 8.61 -6.91
CA ASN A 117 -7.15 7.99 -6.74
C ASN A 117 -7.22 6.49 -7.01
N GLN A 118 -6.16 5.94 -7.53
CA GLN A 118 -6.03 4.53 -7.83
C GLN A 118 -4.80 3.95 -7.15
N TRP A 119 -5.00 2.89 -6.39
CA TRP A 119 -3.93 2.09 -5.82
C TRP A 119 -3.90 0.70 -6.40
N ASN A 120 -2.72 0.25 -6.67
CA ASN A 120 -2.44 -1.14 -6.98
C ASN A 120 -1.30 -1.60 -6.07
N PHE A 121 -1.63 -2.46 -5.13
CA PHE A 121 -0.73 -2.87 -4.06
C PHE A 121 -0.54 -4.38 -4.12
N ASP A 122 0.70 -4.83 -4.30
CA ASP A 122 1.07 -6.25 -4.26
C ASP A 122 2.16 -6.45 -3.22
N LEU A 123 1.89 -7.23 -2.21
CA LEU A 123 2.78 -7.45 -1.09
C LEU A 123 3.03 -8.96 -0.90
N GLY A 124 4.28 -9.35 -0.94
CA GLY A 124 4.71 -10.72 -0.68
C GLY A 124 4.59 -11.70 -1.85
N GLY A 125 4.18 -11.28 -3.04
CA GLY A 125 3.80 -12.16 -4.15
C GLY A 125 4.80 -13.22 -4.63
N ASN A 126 6.06 -13.19 -4.20
CA ASN A 126 7.08 -14.22 -4.49
C ASN A 126 8.07 -14.46 -3.35
N ALA A 127 7.86 -13.89 -2.19
CA ALA A 127 8.72 -14.06 -1.02
C ALA A 127 7.87 -14.15 0.24
N SER A 128 8.41 -14.73 1.29
CA SER A 128 7.73 -14.74 2.58
C SER A 128 7.67 -13.32 3.13
N ALA A 129 6.46 -12.85 3.43
CA ALA A 129 6.26 -11.71 4.28
C ALA A 129 5.48 -12.19 5.50
N GLU A 130 5.98 -11.89 6.69
CA GLU A 130 5.35 -12.29 7.94
C GLU A 130 5.17 -11.08 8.85
N SER A 131 4.05 -11.04 9.58
CA SER A 131 3.82 -10.02 10.61
C SER A 131 3.73 -8.59 10.06
N LEU A 132 3.00 -8.42 8.96
CA LEU A 132 2.66 -7.10 8.44
C LEU A 132 1.57 -6.45 9.30
N ASN A 133 1.79 -5.20 9.70
CA ASN A 133 0.74 -4.29 10.13
C ASN A 133 0.55 -3.23 9.04
N TYR A 134 -0.68 -3.11 8.52
CA TYR A 134 -0.99 -2.16 7.47
C TYR A 134 -2.25 -1.38 7.82
N ASP A 135 -2.10 -0.07 7.91
CA ASP A 135 -3.18 0.86 8.15
C ASP A 135 -3.37 1.77 6.94
N LEU A 136 -4.53 1.68 6.30
CA LEU A 136 -4.94 2.54 5.19
C LEU A 136 -6.06 3.47 5.64
N THR A 137 -5.83 4.76 5.57
CA THR A 137 -6.83 5.79 5.83
C THR A 137 -7.10 6.63 4.59
N ILE A 138 -8.33 6.58 4.07
CA ILE A 138 -8.83 7.52 3.08
C ILE A 138 -9.72 8.52 3.80
N THR A 139 -9.18 9.69 4.07
CA THR A 139 -9.86 10.68 4.93
C THR A 139 -11.00 11.40 4.22
N THR A 140 -10.88 11.60 2.92
CA THR A 140 -11.91 12.24 2.07
C THR A 140 -11.67 11.84 0.63
N GLY A 141 -12.72 11.78 -0.16
CA GLY A 141 -12.61 11.59 -1.60
C GLY A 141 -13.53 10.52 -2.13
N SER A 142 -14.00 10.73 -3.32
CA SER A 142 -14.95 9.84 -3.98
C SER A 142 -14.34 9.16 -5.20
N SER A 143 -14.90 8.02 -5.56
CA SER A 143 -14.50 7.27 -6.75
C SER A 143 -13.03 6.79 -6.71
N ASN A 144 -12.52 6.49 -5.53
CA ASN A 144 -11.19 5.88 -5.39
C ASN A 144 -11.27 4.39 -5.73
N ILE A 145 -10.20 3.88 -6.32
CA ILE A 145 -10.05 2.47 -6.65
C ILE A 145 -8.88 1.91 -5.85
N VAL A 146 -9.16 0.92 -5.03
CA VAL A 146 -8.16 0.23 -4.20
C VAL A 146 -8.08 -1.23 -4.64
N THR A 147 -6.95 -1.65 -5.17
CA THR A 147 -6.70 -3.05 -5.51
C THR A 147 -5.48 -3.53 -4.75
N GLN A 148 -5.66 -4.54 -3.90
CA GLN A 148 -4.61 -4.97 -2.99
C GLN A 148 -4.55 -6.49 -2.92
N VAL A 149 -3.33 -7.02 -2.97
CA VAL A 149 -3.06 -8.45 -2.83
C VAL A 149 -1.97 -8.65 -1.79
N PHE A 150 -2.28 -9.40 -0.74
CA PHE A 150 -1.33 -9.79 0.30
C PHE A 150 -1.19 -11.31 0.32
N ASP A 151 0.04 -11.78 0.19
CA ASP A 151 0.41 -13.19 0.18
C ASP A 151 1.42 -13.44 1.30
N CYS A 152 0.93 -13.45 2.54
CA CYS A 152 1.78 -13.50 3.72
C CYS A 152 1.02 -13.94 4.99
N ASP A 153 1.76 -14.49 5.96
CA ASP A 153 1.23 -14.98 7.22
C ASP A 153 1.16 -13.90 8.32
N ASN A 154 0.25 -14.05 9.27
CA ASN A 154 0.11 -13.18 10.46
C ASN A 154 -0.04 -11.68 10.14
N ASN A 155 -0.91 -11.36 9.20
CA ASN A 155 -1.13 -9.98 8.82
C ASN A 155 -2.32 -9.37 9.53
N LYS A 156 -2.14 -8.16 10.00
CA LYS A 156 -3.22 -7.27 10.39
C LYS A 156 -3.33 -6.17 9.37
N TRP A 157 -4.53 -5.95 8.91
CA TRP A 157 -4.87 -4.93 7.97
C TRP A 157 -6.08 -4.16 8.44
N GLU A 158 -5.94 -2.86 8.56
CA GLU A 158 -6.98 -1.95 8.99
C GLU A 158 -7.19 -0.89 7.91
N MET A 159 -8.46 -0.71 7.51
CA MET A 159 -8.83 0.29 6.51
C MET A 159 -9.93 1.17 7.06
N GLU A 160 -9.70 2.46 7.07
CA GLU A 160 -10.68 3.50 7.35
C GLU A 160 -10.92 4.29 6.06
N LEU A 161 -12.11 4.18 5.52
CA LEU A 161 -12.41 4.67 4.18
C LEU A 161 -13.62 5.59 4.22
N ALA A 162 -13.42 6.86 3.87
CA ALA A 162 -14.50 7.84 3.76
C ALA A 162 -14.69 8.32 2.32
N GLY A 163 -15.96 8.53 1.92
CA GLY A 163 -16.32 9.05 0.61
C GLY A 163 -17.09 8.07 -0.27
N ASP A 164 -17.78 8.62 -1.27
CA ASP A 164 -18.76 7.89 -2.06
C ASP A 164 -18.15 7.16 -3.26
N SER A 165 -18.82 6.09 -3.70
CA SER A 165 -18.51 5.38 -4.94
C SER A 165 -17.07 4.84 -5.00
N ASN A 166 -16.50 4.44 -3.87
CA ASN A 166 -15.19 3.80 -3.84
C ASN A 166 -15.29 2.33 -4.27
N ASP A 167 -14.31 1.86 -5.03
CA ASP A 167 -14.20 0.46 -5.49
C ASP A 167 -12.99 -0.19 -4.83
N ILE A 168 -13.24 -1.15 -3.94
CA ILE A 168 -12.24 -1.75 -3.08
C ILE A 168 -12.16 -3.25 -3.37
N ASN A 169 -11.05 -3.68 -3.91
CA ASN A 169 -10.76 -5.07 -4.23
C ASN A 169 -9.58 -5.57 -3.40
N THR A 170 -9.85 -6.45 -2.47
CA THR A 170 -8.90 -6.93 -1.47
C THR A 170 -8.75 -8.43 -1.54
N THR A 171 -7.51 -8.90 -1.67
CA THR A 171 -7.19 -10.33 -1.61
C THR A 171 -6.11 -10.59 -0.57
N GLN A 172 -6.45 -11.37 0.44
CA GLN A 172 -5.50 -11.89 1.43
C GLN A 172 -5.35 -13.40 1.23
N LYS A 173 -4.10 -13.87 1.24
CA LYS A 173 -3.75 -15.28 1.13
C LYS A 173 -2.87 -15.68 2.31
N ASP A 174 -2.85 -16.97 2.61
CA ASP A 174 -2.12 -17.61 3.70
C ASP A 174 -2.77 -17.48 5.09
N ALA A 175 -2.06 -17.85 6.16
CA ALA A 175 -2.65 -18.11 7.47
C ALA A 175 -2.70 -16.87 8.39
N ASP A 176 -3.62 -16.92 9.35
CA ASP A 176 -3.72 -16.00 10.47
C ASP A 176 -3.85 -14.52 10.07
N GLN A 177 -4.81 -14.25 9.19
CA GLN A 177 -5.05 -12.94 8.64
C GLN A 177 -6.20 -12.22 9.35
N ILE A 178 -6.02 -10.94 9.61
CA ILE A 178 -7.05 -10.06 10.17
C ILE A 178 -7.26 -8.91 9.19
N LEU A 179 -8.52 -8.73 8.78
CA LEU A 179 -8.97 -7.59 8.01
C LEU A 179 -10.03 -6.84 8.79
N ILE A 180 -9.82 -5.57 9.01
CA ILE A 180 -10.78 -4.64 9.61
C ILE A 180 -11.08 -3.57 8.56
N VAL A 181 -12.34 -3.34 8.27
CA VAL A 181 -12.78 -2.29 7.34
C VAL A 181 -13.84 -1.46 8.01
N ASP A 182 -13.60 -0.16 8.08
CA ASP A 182 -14.58 0.86 8.42
C ASP A 182 -14.84 1.71 7.17
N TYR A 183 -16.06 1.66 6.66
CA TYR A 183 -16.46 2.38 5.46
C TYR A 183 -17.63 3.32 5.74
N ASP A 184 -17.41 4.61 5.50
CA ASP A 184 -18.40 5.69 5.63
C ASP A 184 -18.58 6.38 4.27
N GLY A 185 -19.60 6.00 3.52
CA GLY A 185 -19.89 6.58 2.21
C GLY A 185 -20.91 5.79 1.40
N ASP A 186 -21.55 6.44 0.44
CA ASP A 186 -22.61 5.83 -0.37
C ASP A 186 -22.06 5.17 -1.65
N ASP A 187 -22.85 4.26 -2.24
CA ASP A 187 -22.56 3.61 -3.53
C ASP A 187 -21.21 2.90 -3.63
N GLY A 188 -20.63 2.44 -2.52
CA GLY A 188 -19.35 1.72 -2.51
C GLY A 188 -19.47 0.29 -3.04
N ASN A 189 -18.42 -0.20 -3.71
CA ASN A 189 -18.27 -1.60 -4.06
C ASN A 189 -17.06 -2.20 -3.33
N ILE A 190 -17.30 -3.20 -2.50
CA ILE A 190 -16.28 -3.80 -1.63
C ILE A 190 -16.21 -5.30 -1.90
N ASP A 191 -15.17 -5.74 -2.59
CA ASP A 191 -14.90 -7.14 -2.88
C ASP A 191 -13.73 -7.65 -2.03
N ILE A 192 -14.00 -8.58 -1.13
CA ILE A 192 -13.02 -9.17 -0.22
C ILE A 192 -12.86 -10.65 -0.54
N VAL A 193 -11.64 -11.06 -0.83
CA VAL A 193 -11.26 -12.46 -0.94
C VAL A 193 -10.23 -12.77 0.14
N GLN A 194 -10.57 -13.66 1.05
CA GLN A 194 -9.65 -14.17 2.06
C GLN A 194 -9.49 -15.68 1.87
N GLN A 195 -8.26 -16.10 1.57
CA GLN A 195 -7.91 -17.49 1.33
C GLN A 195 -6.90 -17.92 2.38
N SER A 196 -7.30 -18.80 3.30
CA SER A 196 -6.31 -19.43 4.15
C SER A 196 -5.43 -20.35 3.32
N GLY A 197 -4.13 -20.14 3.38
CA GLY A 197 -3.12 -21.03 2.80
C GLY A 197 -3.09 -22.40 3.47
N SER A 198 -2.20 -23.25 3.02
CA SER A 198 -1.97 -24.56 3.66
C SER A 198 -1.49 -24.34 5.07
N CYS A 199 -2.29 -24.66 6.07
CA CYS A 199 -1.83 -24.66 7.45
C CYS A 199 -0.55 -25.51 7.60
N PRO A 200 0.45 -25.04 8.33
CA PRO A 200 1.62 -25.85 8.64
C PRO A 200 1.22 -27.20 9.23
N GLN A 201 1.96 -28.25 8.90
CA GLN A 201 1.66 -29.62 9.40
C GLN A 201 1.48 -29.65 10.91
N GLY A 202 0.28 -29.98 11.36
CA GLY A 202 -0.06 -30.07 12.78
C GLY A 202 -0.86 -28.91 13.35
N VAL A 203 -1.10 -27.87 12.57
CA VAL A 203 -2.03 -26.77 12.90
C VAL A 203 -3.39 -27.10 12.30
N THR A 204 -4.43 -27.12 13.13
CA THR A 204 -5.78 -27.51 12.72
C THR A 204 -6.69 -26.33 12.38
N THR A 205 -6.22 -25.11 12.53
CA THR A 205 -6.98 -23.89 12.28
C THR A 205 -6.06 -22.80 11.76
N CYS A 206 -6.16 -22.47 10.50
CA CYS A 206 -5.72 -21.20 9.97
C CYS A 206 -6.90 -20.24 10.08
N SER A 207 -6.80 -19.25 10.94
CA SER A 207 -7.91 -18.34 11.19
C SER A 207 -7.82 -17.11 10.32
N GLY A 208 -8.85 -16.86 9.52
CA GLY A 208 -9.07 -15.57 8.90
C GLY A 208 -10.19 -14.84 9.64
N VAL A 209 -9.97 -13.59 10.01
CA VAL A 209 -10.99 -12.73 10.60
C VAL A 209 -11.25 -11.57 9.66
N ILE A 210 -12.53 -11.32 9.39
CA ILE A 210 -13.00 -10.12 8.69
C ILE A 210 -13.97 -9.41 9.63
N ASP A 211 -13.68 -8.18 9.99
CA ASP A 211 -14.52 -7.31 10.78
C ASP A 211 -14.91 -6.10 9.94
N LEU A 212 -16.19 -5.87 9.74
CA LEU A 212 -16.71 -4.83 8.87
C LEU A 212 -17.68 -3.94 9.64
N GLU A 213 -17.39 -2.65 9.64
CA GLU A 213 -18.34 -1.60 10.01
C GLU A 213 -18.63 -0.76 8.76
N ILE A 214 -19.91 -0.67 8.38
CA ILE A 214 -20.29 -0.03 7.12
C ILE A 214 -21.50 0.85 7.36
N ASP A 215 -21.29 2.17 7.17
CA ASP A 215 -22.35 3.18 7.17
C ASP A 215 -22.57 3.67 5.73
N SER A 216 -23.49 3.02 5.03
CA SER A 216 -23.75 3.28 3.63
C SER A 216 -25.19 2.94 3.23
N ASP A 217 -25.82 3.77 2.41
CA ASP A 217 -27.17 3.51 1.93
C ASP A 217 -27.24 2.45 0.82
N ASP A 218 -26.28 2.40 -0.12
CA ASP A 218 -26.32 1.54 -1.31
C ASP A 218 -24.99 0.79 -1.59
N ALA A 219 -24.19 0.47 -0.59
CA ALA A 219 -22.94 -0.28 -0.80
C ALA A 219 -23.19 -1.74 -1.22
N VAL A 220 -22.42 -2.22 -2.17
CA VAL A 220 -22.38 -3.62 -2.57
C VAL A 220 -21.15 -4.29 -1.96
N ILE A 221 -21.37 -5.33 -1.17
CA ILE A 221 -20.30 -6.02 -0.45
C ILE A 221 -20.30 -7.49 -0.85
N THR A 222 -19.18 -7.96 -1.35
CA THR A 222 -18.94 -9.35 -1.68
C THR A 222 -17.79 -9.90 -0.83
N ILE A 223 -18.07 -10.93 -0.06
CA ILE A 223 -17.06 -11.60 0.76
C ILE A 223 -16.94 -13.05 0.31
N ASN A 224 -15.72 -13.45 -0.04
CA ASN A 224 -15.39 -14.81 -0.41
C ASN A 224 -14.27 -15.33 0.49
N GLN A 225 -14.64 -15.98 1.56
CA GLN A 225 -13.72 -16.60 2.50
C GLN A 225 -13.59 -18.10 2.19
N LYS A 226 -12.38 -18.56 1.93
CA LYS A 226 -12.10 -19.96 1.58
C LYS A 226 -11.06 -20.52 2.52
N ASP A 227 -11.35 -21.69 3.05
CA ASP A 227 -10.37 -22.57 3.66
C ASP A 227 -9.88 -23.58 2.61
N THR A 228 -8.59 -23.61 2.34
CA THR A 228 -7.99 -24.50 1.31
C THR A 228 -7.60 -25.87 1.84
N ASN A 229 -8.03 -26.24 3.03
CA ASN A 229 -7.81 -27.57 3.60
C ASN A 229 -8.82 -28.64 3.13
N ASP A 230 -9.63 -28.34 2.11
CA ASP A 230 -10.50 -29.31 1.45
C ASP A 230 -9.93 -29.81 0.13
#